data_ed9643371da299a3ee55c87172a07428
#
_entry.id   ed9643371da299a3ee55c87172a07428
#
_cell.length_a   1.000
_cell.length_b   1.000
_cell.length_c   1.000
_cell.angle_alpha   90.00
_cell.angle_beta   90.00
_cell.angle_gamma   90.00
#
_symmetry.space_group_name_H-M   'P 1'
#
loop_
_entity.id
_entity.type
_entity.pdbx_description
1 polymer ?
#
loop_
_entity_poly.entity_id
_entity_poly.type
_entity_poly.pdbx_seq_one_letter_code
_entity_poly.pdbx_strand_id
1 'polypeptide(L)'
;MFKFLRRLIGAIIVLAVIIVAGGFAWVRVVSHDRVYEATEAPYRDVALVLGAGLTPDGTPSTYLSGRLDEAVTLYNAGLVSVILVSGDNRTTSYSEPDAMAGYLVEKGIPREDVIADYAGLDTYDSCYRARDIFGVTSVTVIGQSYHIARAVTTCQMLGLDTVGVGNEQPHATSTWRWGIVRELGSNVKLIADLIQRREATIMGSQETSVTDALARHGR
;
A
#
# COMPACT_ATOMS: atom_id res chain seq x y z
N MET A 1 -1.07 -11.36 47.15
CA MET A 1 -0.67 -11.90 45.86
C MET A 1 -1.75 -11.69 44.76
N PHE A 2 -2.98 -12.15 44.94
CA PHE A 2 -4.07 -12.04 43.95
C PHE A 2 -4.44 -10.60 43.59
N LYS A 3 -4.54 -9.67 44.57
CA LYS A 3 -4.85 -8.25 44.32
C LYS A 3 -3.75 -7.54 43.53
N PHE A 4 -2.49 -7.86 43.75
CA PHE A 4 -1.35 -7.33 43.01
C PHE A 4 -1.38 -7.80 41.54
N LEU A 5 -1.57 -9.11 41.32
CA LEU A 5 -1.66 -9.69 39.97
C LEU A 5 -2.80 -9.06 39.16
N ARG A 6 -4.01 -8.89 39.75
CA ARG A 6 -5.12 -8.20 39.07
C ARG A 6 -4.81 -6.75 38.70
N ARG A 7 -4.11 -6.00 39.57
CA ARG A 7 -3.68 -4.63 39.26
C ARG A 7 -2.64 -4.61 38.15
N LEU A 8 -1.69 -5.54 38.14
CA LEU A 8 -0.68 -5.67 37.09
C LEU A 8 -1.34 -5.98 35.75
N ILE A 9 -2.22 -6.97 35.69
CA ILE A 9 -2.99 -7.31 34.47
C ILE A 9 -3.78 -6.11 33.99
N GLY A 10 -4.49 -5.42 34.88
CA GLY A 10 -5.22 -4.20 34.54
C GLY A 10 -4.34 -3.11 33.94
N ALA A 11 -3.16 -2.88 34.52
CA ALA A 11 -2.21 -1.91 33.99
C ALA A 11 -1.67 -2.29 32.59
N ILE A 12 -1.40 -3.57 32.36
CA ILE A 12 -0.97 -4.07 31.03
C ILE A 12 -2.07 -3.87 30.00
N ILE A 13 -3.32 -4.18 30.32
CA ILE A 13 -4.46 -3.99 29.41
C ILE A 13 -4.62 -2.50 29.07
N VAL A 14 -4.58 -1.63 30.08
CA VAL A 14 -4.70 -0.16 29.87
C VAL A 14 -3.54 0.33 28.98
N LEU A 15 -2.32 -0.09 29.22
CA LEU A 15 -1.16 0.26 28.39
C LEU A 15 -1.34 -0.23 26.93
N ALA A 16 -1.79 -1.46 26.73
CA ALA A 16 -2.06 -2.00 25.40
C ALA A 16 -3.12 -1.18 24.65
N VAL A 17 -4.20 -0.79 25.33
CA VAL A 17 -5.26 0.08 24.76
C VAL A 17 -4.69 1.44 24.37
N ILE A 18 -3.85 2.04 25.21
CA ILE A 18 -3.21 3.34 24.93
C ILE A 18 -2.31 3.23 23.70
N ILE A 19 -1.51 2.17 23.59
CA ILE A 19 -0.62 1.95 22.43
C ILE A 19 -1.44 1.80 21.13
N VAL A 20 -2.48 0.99 21.15
CA VAL A 20 -3.34 0.77 19.96
C VAL A 20 -4.07 2.04 19.56
N ALA A 21 -4.69 2.74 20.53
CA ALA A 21 -5.39 3.98 20.28
C ALA A 21 -4.44 5.11 19.82
N GLY A 22 -3.26 5.20 20.42
CA GLY A 22 -2.21 6.14 20.02
C GLY A 22 -1.71 5.91 18.61
N GLY A 23 -1.44 4.64 18.25
CA GLY A 23 -1.04 4.26 16.89
C GLY A 23 -2.12 4.58 15.85
N PHE A 24 -3.37 4.31 16.17
CA PHE A 24 -4.50 4.67 15.29
C PHE A 24 -4.62 6.19 15.11
N ALA A 25 -4.59 6.94 16.20
CA ALA A 25 -4.67 8.41 16.16
C ALA A 25 -3.50 9.01 15.39
N TRP A 26 -2.27 8.53 15.61
CA TRP A 26 -1.09 8.98 14.91
C TRP A 26 -1.19 8.78 13.39
N VAL A 27 -1.61 7.59 12.94
CA VAL A 27 -1.82 7.30 11.51
C VAL A 27 -2.85 8.25 10.90
N ARG A 28 -3.95 8.55 11.63
CA ARG A 28 -4.97 9.50 11.17
C ARG A 28 -4.45 10.93 11.07
N VAL A 29 -3.61 11.35 11.99
CA VAL A 29 -3.01 12.70 11.96
C VAL A 29 -2.02 12.84 10.80
N VAL A 30 -1.15 11.83 10.58
CA VAL A 30 -0.16 11.87 9.51
C VAL A 30 -0.81 11.81 8.12
N SER A 31 -1.88 11.01 7.96
CA SER A 31 -2.60 10.89 6.68
C SER A 31 -3.69 11.95 6.47
N HIS A 32 -3.90 12.84 7.43
CA HIS A 32 -4.89 13.92 7.31
C HIS A 32 -4.60 14.78 6.07
N ASP A 33 -5.64 15.13 5.32
CA ASP A 33 -5.55 15.92 4.08
C ASP A 33 -4.65 15.32 2.98
N ARG A 34 -4.44 13.98 3.01
CA ARG A 34 -3.61 13.26 2.03
C ARG A 34 -4.34 12.09 1.37
N VAL A 35 -5.61 11.89 1.66
CA VAL A 35 -6.45 10.86 1.03
C VAL A 35 -7.50 11.55 0.18
N TYR A 36 -7.60 11.13 -1.08
CA TYR A 36 -8.41 11.77 -2.11
C TYR A 36 -9.25 10.72 -2.86
N GLU A 37 -10.31 11.18 -3.52
CA GLU A 37 -10.92 10.45 -4.63
C GLU A 37 -9.95 10.48 -5.84
N ALA A 38 -9.98 9.45 -6.68
CA ALA A 38 -8.99 9.30 -7.76
C ALA A 38 -8.95 10.53 -8.70
N THR A 39 -10.13 11.12 -9.01
CA THR A 39 -10.22 12.26 -9.91
C THR A 39 -9.80 13.60 -9.29
N GLU A 40 -9.66 13.65 -7.97
CA GLU A 40 -9.31 14.86 -7.19
C GLU A 40 -7.89 14.82 -6.63
N ALA A 41 -7.18 13.70 -6.82
CA ALA A 41 -5.83 13.53 -6.30
C ALA A 41 -4.85 14.50 -6.98
N PRO A 42 -3.95 15.14 -6.22
CA PRO A 42 -2.90 15.94 -6.83
C PRO A 42 -1.93 15.04 -7.61
N TYR A 43 -1.35 15.57 -8.69
CA TYR A 43 -0.38 14.85 -9.50
C TYR A 43 0.75 14.26 -8.65
N ARG A 44 1.10 13.02 -8.95
CA ARG A 44 2.31 12.33 -8.51
C ARG A 44 2.90 11.54 -9.67
N ASP A 45 4.22 11.31 -9.66
CA ASP A 45 4.88 10.64 -10.80
C ASP A 45 4.39 9.19 -10.97
N VAL A 46 4.15 8.50 -9.86
CA VAL A 46 3.88 7.07 -9.83
C VAL A 46 2.59 6.76 -9.06
N ALA A 47 1.77 5.86 -9.60
CA ALA A 47 0.75 5.15 -8.83
C ALA A 47 1.34 3.84 -8.27
N LEU A 48 1.42 3.69 -6.95
CA LEU A 48 1.80 2.44 -6.30
C LEU A 48 0.54 1.64 -5.94
N VAL A 49 0.27 0.57 -6.71
CA VAL A 49 -0.88 -0.31 -6.46
C VAL A 49 -0.44 -1.47 -5.58
N LEU A 50 -1.02 -1.54 -4.38
CA LEU A 50 -0.73 -2.63 -3.43
C LEU A 50 -1.54 -3.89 -3.76
N GLY A 51 -0.91 -5.07 -3.65
CA GLY A 51 -1.56 -6.37 -3.85
C GLY A 51 -2.72 -6.63 -2.88
N ALA A 52 -3.71 -7.39 -3.31
CA ALA A 52 -4.90 -7.76 -2.53
C ALA A 52 -5.43 -9.19 -2.83
N GLY A 53 -4.59 -10.01 -3.41
CA GLY A 53 -4.86 -11.42 -3.71
C GLY A 53 -5.49 -11.67 -5.06
N LEU A 54 -5.26 -12.88 -5.56
CA LEU A 54 -5.87 -13.42 -6.77
C LEU A 54 -7.01 -14.36 -6.42
N THR A 55 -7.91 -14.56 -7.37
CA THR A 55 -8.91 -15.64 -7.37
C THR A 55 -8.24 -16.99 -7.68
N PRO A 56 -8.90 -18.12 -7.47
CA PRO A 56 -8.32 -19.43 -7.75
C PRO A 56 -7.95 -19.67 -9.23
N ASP A 57 -8.54 -18.92 -10.16
CA ASP A 57 -8.23 -18.95 -11.59
C ASP A 57 -7.09 -18.00 -11.99
N GLY A 58 -6.44 -17.34 -11.04
CA GLY A 58 -5.28 -16.46 -11.24
C GLY A 58 -5.62 -15.05 -11.68
N THR A 59 -6.90 -14.68 -11.74
CA THR A 59 -7.32 -13.30 -12.04
C THR A 59 -7.31 -12.41 -10.78
N PRO A 60 -7.20 -11.07 -10.91
CA PRO A 60 -7.32 -10.18 -9.77
C PRO A 60 -8.62 -10.37 -9.00
N SER A 61 -8.54 -10.51 -7.66
CA SER A 61 -9.73 -10.53 -6.81
C SER A 61 -10.54 -9.24 -6.94
N THR A 62 -11.80 -9.23 -6.50
CA THR A 62 -12.64 -8.01 -6.53
C THR A 62 -11.99 -6.84 -5.76
N TYR A 63 -11.23 -7.13 -4.69
CA TYR A 63 -10.46 -6.12 -3.98
C TYR A 63 -9.31 -5.58 -4.81
N LEU A 64 -8.62 -6.46 -5.53
CA LEU A 64 -7.47 -6.09 -6.34
C LEU A 64 -7.89 -5.37 -7.61
N SER A 65 -8.92 -5.87 -8.33
CA SER A 65 -9.46 -5.19 -9.53
C SER A 65 -9.95 -3.78 -9.23
N GLY A 66 -10.61 -3.58 -8.08
CA GLY A 66 -11.01 -2.23 -7.66
C GLY A 66 -9.83 -1.26 -7.50
N ARG A 67 -8.69 -1.72 -6.92
CA ARG A 67 -7.48 -0.89 -6.86
C ARG A 67 -6.90 -0.58 -8.23
N LEU A 68 -6.92 -1.56 -9.13
CA LEU A 68 -6.43 -1.39 -10.50
C LEU A 68 -7.30 -0.42 -11.29
N ASP A 69 -8.62 -0.44 -11.10
CA ASP A 69 -9.54 0.51 -11.72
C ASP A 69 -9.29 1.96 -11.24
N GLU A 70 -8.93 2.17 -9.95
CA GLU A 70 -8.49 3.49 -9.47
C GLU A 70 -7.18 3.94 -10.15
N ALA A 71 -6.22 3.01 -10.36
CA ALA A 71 -4.98 3.31 -11.08
C ALA A 71 -5.24 3.70 -12.54
N VAL A 72 -6.16 3.00 -13.23
CA VAL A 72 -6.61 3.35 -14.59
C VAL A 72 -7.23 4.75 -14.61
N THR A 73 -8.05 5.08 -13.61
CA THR A 73 -8.68 6.40 -13.51
C THR A 73 -7.63 7.51 -13.35
N LEU A 74 -6.66 7.33 -12.44
CA LEU A 74 -5.56 8.28 -12.24
C LEU A 74 -4.70 8.46 -13.50
N TYR A 75 -4.34 7.38 -14.17
CA TYR A 75 -3.53 7.41 -15.38
C TYR A 75 -4.25 8.13 -16.52
N ASN A 76 -5.51 7.79 -16.77
CA ASN A 76 -6.32 8.41 -17.84
C ASN A 76 -6.61 9.90 -17.56
N ALA A 77 -6.66 10.30 -16.29
CA ALA A 77 -6.78 11.70 -15.90
C ALA A 77 -5.45 12.48 -15.99
N GLY A 78 -4.33 11.82 -16.30
CA GLY A 78 -2.99 12.42 -16.32
C GLY A 78 -2.47 12.81 -14.94
N LEU A 79 -3.00 12.20 -13.88
CA LEU A 79 -2.62 12.46 -12.50
C LEU A 79 -1.46 11.57 -12.02
N VAL A 80 -1.11 10.57 -12.82
CA VAL A 80 0.12 9.78 -12.71
C VAL A 80 0.66 9.48 -14.10
N SER A 81 1.99 9.23 -14.22
CA SER A 81 2.64 8.90 -15.49
C SER A 81 3.03 7.42 -15.58
N VAL A 82 3.28 6.77 -14.45
CA VAL A 82 3.72 5.37 -14.36
C VAL A 82 2.93 4.65 -13.27
N ILE A 83 2.64 3.37 -13.49
CA ILE A 83 1.98 2.51 -12.51
C ILE A 83 2.97 1.44 -12.05
N LEU A 84 3.33 1.45 -10.76
CA LEU A 84 4.12 0.43 -10.09
C LEU A 84 3.16 -0.52 -9.36
N VAL A 85 3.01 -1.75 -9.86
CA VAL A 85 2.22 -2.78 -9.20
C VAL A 85 3.12 -3.59 -8.27
N SER A 86 2.77 -3.68 -6.99
CA SER A 86 3.62 -4.31 -5.97
C SER A 86 2.82 -5.38 -5.22
N GLY A 87 3.27 -6.63 -5.30
CA GLY A 87 2.55 -7.77 -4.77
C GLY A 87 3.42 -8.99 -4.50
N ASP A 88 2.76 -10.07 -4.07
CA ASP A 88 3.40 -11.33 -3.71
C ASP A 88 3.65 -12.22 -4.94
N ASN A 89 4.85 -12.78 -5.02
CA ASN A 89 5.28 -13.75 -6.04
C ASN A 89 6.11 -14.89 -5.43
N ARG A 90 5.76 -15.33 -4.20
CA ARG A 90 6.53 -16.35 -3.48
C ARG A 90 6.38 -17.77 -3.98
N THR A 91 5.43 -18.04 -4.88
CA THR A 91 5.23 -19.37 -5.48
C THR A 91 5.18 -19.30 -6.99
N THR A 92 5.67 -20.33 -7.68
CA THR A 92 5.75 -20.39 -9.16
C THR A 92 4.38 -20.38 -9.85
N SER A 93 3.30 -20.67 -9.13
CA SER A 93 1.92 -20.68 -9.65
C SER A 93 1.11 -19.45 -9.24
N TYR A 94 1.72 -18.48 -8.54
CA TYR A 94 1.02 -17.32 -8.02
C TYR A 94 1.89 -16.07 -8.18
N SER A 95 1.50 -15.20 -9.09
CA SER A 95 2.14 -13.92 -9.33
C SER A 95 1.09 -12.81 -9.36
N GLU A 96 0.93 -12.09 -8.24
CA GLU A 96 0.05 -10.90 -8.24
C GLU A 96 0.54 -9.83 -9.23
N PRO A 97 1.83 -9.46 -9.28
CA PRO A 97 2.29 -8.40 -10.18
C PRO A 97 2.04 -8.70 -11.66
N ASP A 98 2.17 -9.95 -12.10
CA ASP A 98 1.89 -10.31 -13.50
C ASP A 98 0.40 -10.19 -13.82
N ALA A 99 -0.48 -10.68 -12.92
CA ALA A 99 -1.92 -10.56 -13.09
C ALA A 99 -2.38 -9.10 -13.07
N MET A 100 -1.79 -8.27 -12.19
CA MET A 100 -2.07 -6.84 -12.11
C MET A 100 -1.63 -6.12 -13.39
N ALA A 101 -0.43 -6.41 -13.89
CA ALA A 101 0.08 -5.82 -15.13
C ALA A 101 -0.76 -6.22 -16.34
N GLY A 102 -1.13 -7.51 -16.46
CA GLY A 102 -2.04 -7.99 -17.50
C GLY A 102 -3.37 -7.26 -17.50
N TYR A 103 -3.99 -7.11 -16.33
CA TYR A 103 -5.25 -6.39 -16.17
C TYR A 103 -5.17 -4.93 -16.63
N LEU A 104 -4.10 -4.21 -16.24
CA LEU A 104 -3.90 -2.82 -16.64
C LEU A 104 -3.71 -2.68 -18.16
N VAL A 105 -2.95 -3.58 -18.77
CA VAL A 105 -2.75 -3.60 -20.25
C VAL A 105 -4.07 -3.89 -20.96
N GLU A 106 -4.88 -4.82 -20.48
CA GLU A 106 -6.22 -5.10 -21.01
C GLU A 106 -7.15 -3.87 -20.91
N LYS A 107 -6.95 -3.02 -19.90
CA LYS A 107 -7.66 -1.73 -19.73
C LYS A 107 -7.09 -0.60 -20.59
N GLY A 108 -6.07 -0.87 -21.41
CA GLY A 108 -5.50 0.11 -22.36
C GLY A 108 -4.33 0.93 -21.83
N ILE A 109 -3.76 0.58 -20.66
CA ILE A 109 -2.53 1.22 -20.17
C ILE A 109 -1.35 0.69 -20.99
N PRO A 110 -0.47 1.54 -21.53
CA PRO A 110 0.74 1.10 -22.25
C PRO A 110 1.59 0.19 -21.37
N ARG A 111 2.05 -0.93 -21.94
CA ARG A 111 2.85 -1.94 -21.19
C ARG A 111 4.13 -1.35 -20.62
N GLU A 112 4.74 -0.41 -21.32
CA GLU A 112 5.94 0.32 -20.92
C GLU A 112 5.76 1.22 -19.69
N ASP A 113 4.54 1.60 -19.35
CA ASP A 113 4.22 2.44 -18.20
C ASP A 113 3.75 1.62 -16.99
N VAL A 114 3.70 0.29 -17.13
CA VAL A 114 3.38 -0.65 -16.05
C VAL A 114 4.62 -1.38 -15.60
N ILE A 115 5.09 -1.09 -14.40
CA ILE A 115 6.26 -1.70 -13.78
C ILE A 115 5.81 -2.68 -12.70
N ALA A 116 6.44 -3.86 -12.62
CA ALA A 116 6.08 -4.91 -11.68
C ALA A 116 7.14 -5.07 -10.58
N ASP A 117 6.72 -4.92 -9.33
CA ASP A 117 7.50 -5.27 -8.13
C ASP A 117 7.04 -6.63 -7.59
N TYR A 118 7.90 -7.62 -7.67
CA TYR A 118 7.62 -9.02 -7.30
C TYR A 118 7.91 -9.35 -5.83
N ALA A 119 8.25 -8.36 -5.02
CA ALA A 119 8.62 -8.57 -3.64
C ALA A 119 7.91 -7.62 -2.65
N GLY A 120 6.77 -7.10 -3.02
CA GLY A 120 5.87 -6.33 -2.15
C GLY A 120 5.06 -7.21 -1.22
N LEU A 121 5.72 -7.82 -0.22
CA LEU A 121 5.10 -8.82 0.67
C LEU A 121 4.16 -8.20 1.72
N ASP A 122 4.41 -6.96 2.08
CA ASP A 122 3.53 -6.12 2.90
C ASP A 122 3.64 -4.65 2.48
N THR A 123 2.82 -3.77 3.09
CA THR A 123 2.80 -2.35 2.75
C THR A 123 4.14 -1.66 2.99
N TYR A 124 4.85 -2.05 4.05
CA TYR A 124 6.17 -1.50 4.36
C TYR A 124 7.18 -1.88 3.28
N ASP A 125 7.22 -3.16 2.89
CA ASP A 125 8.09 -3.64 1.80
C ASP A 125 7.80 -2.92 0.49
N SER A 126 6.51 -2.76 0.11
CA SER A 126 6.12 -2.06 -1.12
C SER A 126 6.60 -0.60 -1.14
N CYS A 127 6.39 0.16 -0.04
CA CYS A 127 6.85 1.55 0.06
C CYS A 127 8.38 1.64 0.11
N TYR A 128 9.04 0.76 0.88
CA TYR A 128 10.49 0.71 0.99
C TYR A 128 11.14 0.45 -0.38
N ARG A 129 10.65 -0.56 -1.09
CA ARG A 129 11.15 -0.96 -2.40
C ARG A 129 10.84 0.08 -3.48
N ALA A 130 9.65 0.70 -3.46
CA ALA A 130 9.35 1.82 -4.35
C ALA A 130 10.43 2.91 -4.27
N ARG A 131 10.87 3.28 -3.05
CA ARG A 131 11.93 4.27 -2.82
C ARG A 131 13.31 3.75 -3.20
N ASP A 132 13.76 2.64 -2.60
CA ASP A 132 15.17 2.23 -2.61
C ASP A 132 15.54 1.34 -3.79
N ILE A 133 14.58 0.61 -4.35
CA ILE A 133 14.81 -0.26 -5.51
C ILE A 133 14.42 0.46 -6.80
N PHE A 134 13.22 1.08 -6.84
CA PHE A 134 12.68 1.69 -8.04
C PHE A 134 12.92 3.20 -8.16
N GLY A 135 13.55 3.83 -7.17
CA GLY A 135 13.92 5.25 -7.21
C GLY A 135 12.73 6.22 -7.18
N VAL A 136 11.56 5.77 -6.71
CA VAL A 136 10.36 6.62 -6.61
C VAL A 136 10.57 7.68 -5.53
N THR A 137 10.19 8.92 -5.83
CA THR A 137 10.23 10.03 -4.87
C THR A 137 8.84 10.60 -4.57
N SER A 138 7.91 10.49 -5.51
CA SER A 138 6.56 11.05 -5.47
C SER A 138 5.55 9.98 -5.88
N VAL A 139 4.52 9.73 -5.04
CA VAL A 139 3.66 8.56 -5.21
C VAL A 139 2.21 8.80 -4.78
N THR A 140 1.26 8.30 -5.60
CA THR A 140 -0.12 8.04 -5.16
C THR A 140 -0.23 6.57 -4.80
N VAL A 141 -0.33 6.25 -3.50
CA VAL A 141 -0.55 4.86 -3.07
C VAL A 141 -2.02 4.51 -3.16
N ILE A 142 -2.33 3.29 -3.65
CA ILE A 142 -3.69 2.81 -3.86
C ILE A 142 -3.95 1.56 -3.01
N GLY A 143 -5.05 1.58 -2.25
CA GLY A 143 -5.45 0.48 -1.37
C GLY A 143 -6.96 0.52 -1.08
N GLN A 144 -7.48 -0.33 -0.19
CA GLN A 144 -8.85 -0.15 0.31
C GLN A 144 -8.95 1.01 1.28
N SER A 145 -10.11 1.69 1.34
CA SER A 145 -10.35 2.88 2.18
C SER A 145 -10.04 2.65 3.66
N TYR A 146 -10.31 1.46 4.22
CA TYR A 146 -9.96 1.16 5.61
C TYR A 146 -8.45 1.09 5.87
N HIS A 147 -7.66 0.84 4.83
CA HIS A 147 -6.22 0.63 4.85
C HIS A 147 -5.41 1.85 4.45
N ILE A 148 -5.99 2.74 3.61
CA ILE A 148 -5.24 3.79 2.90
C ILE A 148 -4.50 4.76 3.82
N ALA A 149 -5.09 5.12 4.96
CA ALA A 149 -4.45 6.00 5.93
C ALA A 149 -3.10 5.44 6.41
N ARG A 150 -3.02 4.13 6.68
CA ARG A 150 -1.76 3.48 7.07
C ARG A 150 -0.79 3.37 5.90
N ALA A 151 -1.26 3.09 4.70
CA ALA A 151 -0.41 3.02 3.52
C ALA A 151 0.26 4.38 3.23
N VAL A 152 -0.51 5.48 3.24
CA VAL A 152 0.01 6.85 3.14
C VAL A 152 1.06 7.12 4.22
N THR A 153 0.71 6.85 5.49
CA THR A 153 1.63 7.06 6.61
C THR A 153 2.92 6.26 6.45
N THR A 154 2.83 5.00 6.01
CA THR A 154 4.00 4.14 5.79
C THR A 154 4.95 4.73 4.76
N CYS A 155 4.44 5.05 3.56
CA CYS A 155 5.26 5.60 2.48
C CYS A 155 5.87 6.95 2.88
N GLN A 156 5.12 7.83 3.57
CA GLN A 156 5.63 9.13 4.05
C GLN A 156 6.74 8.98 5.09
N MET A 157 6.55 8.10 6.07
CA MET A 157 7.58 7.86 7.10
C MET A 157 8.85 7.24 6.51
N LEU A 158 8.73 6.58 5.38
CA LEU A 158 9.87 6.11 4.59
C LEU A 158 10.46 7.18 3.65
N GLY A 159 9.92 8.41 3.61
CA GLY A 159 10.49 9.55 2.90
C GLY A 159 9.94 9.77 1.48
N LEU A 160 8.84 9.12 1.09
CA LEU A 160 8.14 9.37 -0.17
C LEU A 160 7.17 10.56 -0.03
N ASP A 161 7.11 11.46 -1.02
CA ASP A 161 6.02 12.44 -1.10
C ASP A 161 4.73 11.73 -1.52
N THR A 162 3.84 11.46 -0.57
CA THR A 162 2.76 10.51 -0.72
C THR A 162 1.39 11.14 -0.56
N VAL A 163 0.49 10.78 -1.46
CA VAL A 163 -0.96 10.88 -1.28
C VAL A 163 -1.59 9.50 -1.48
N GLY A 164 -2.85 9.34 -1.10
CA GLY A 164 -3.53 8.05 -1.18
C GLY A 164 -4.87 8.13 -1.87
N VAL A 165 -5.24 7.06 -2.56
CA VAL A 165 -6.56 6.81 -3.12
C VAL A 165 -7.12 5.52 -2.55
N GLY A 166 -8.30 5.61 -1.94
CA GLY A 166 -8.95 4.50 -1.25
C GLY A 166 -10.09 3.91 -2.07
N ASN A 167 -9.96 2.65 -2.52
CA ASN A 167 -11.09 1.95 -3.12
C ASN A 167 -12.04 1.39 -2.06
N GLU A 168 -13.34 1.61 -2.25
CA GLU A 168 -14.37 1.21 -1.30
C GLU A 168 -15.05 -0.13 -1.60
N GLN A 169 -14.71 -0.79 -2.70
CA GLN A 169 -15.36 -2.03 -3.12
C GLN A 169 -14.58 -3.28 -2.73
N PRO A 170 -15.25 -4.40 -2.41
CA PRO A 170 -16.67 -4.52 -2.04
C PRO A 170 -16.93 -4.16 -0.57
N HIS A 171 -18.00 -3.40 -0.30
CA HIS A 171 -18.39 -3.04 1.07
C HIS A 171 -19.00 -4.21 1.86
N ALA A 172 -18.97 -4.07 3.19
CA ALA A 172 -19.75 -4.85 4.17
C ALA A 172 -19.54 -6.39 4.15
N THR A 173 -18.50 -6.89 3.47
CA THR A 173 -18.14 -8.31 3.52
C THR A 173 -17.48 -8.67 4.86
N SER A 174 -17.40 -9.96 5.18
CA SER A 174 -16.63 -10.43 6.34
C SER A 174 -15.14 -10.04 6.21
N THR A 175 -14.58 -10.15 5.01
CA THR A 175 -13.19 -9.74 4.70
C THR A 175 -12.96 -8.26 4.96
N TRP A 176 -13.91 -7.40 4.57
CA TRP A 176 -13.84 -5.96 4.86
C TRP A 176 -13.80 -5.68 6.36
N ARG A 177 -14.72 -6.28 7.14
CA ARG A 177 -14.77 -6.12 8.59
C ARG A 177 -13.50 -6.61 9.28
N TRP A 178 -12.98 -7.75 8.88
CA TRP A 178 -11.69 -8.26 9.35
C TRP A 178 -10.54 -7.34 8.97
N GLY A 179 -10.57 -6.73 7.78
CA GLY A 179 -9.64 -5.70 7.35
C GLY A 179 -9.56 -4.55 8.34
N ILE A 180 -10.72 -3.96 8.72
CA ILE A 180 -10.80 -2.86 9.70
C ILE A 180 -10.19 -3.28 11.06
N VAL A 181 -10.55 -4.46 11.57
CA VAL A 181 -10.01 -4.94 12.86
C VAL A 181 -8.49 -5.16 12.77
N ARG A 182 -8.01 -5.74 11.68
CA ARG A 182 -6.59 -5.97 11.46
C ARG A 182 -5.77 -4.68 11.45
N GLU A 183 -6.33 -3.56 10.98
CA GLU A 183 -5.64 -2.27 10.95
C GLU A 183 -5.23 -1.80 12.36
N LEU A 184 -5.96 -2.15 13.42
CA LEU A 184 -5.57 -1.81 14.79
C LEU A 184 -4.19 -2.40 15.15
N GLY A 185 -3.98 -3.68 14.86
CA GLY A 185 -2.68 -4.34 15.08
C GLY A 185 -1.61 -3.90 14.08
N SER A 186 -2.00 -3.67 12.81
CA SER A 186 -1.10 -3.25 11.74
C SER A 186 -0.51 -1.87 11.98
N ASN A 187 -1.26 -0.94 12.60
CA ASN A 187 -0.73 0.37 12.97
C ASN A 187 0.36 0.27 14.05
N VAL A 188 0.21 -0.63 15.02
CA VAL A 188 1.25 -0.89 16.04
C VAL A 188 2.49 -1.54 15.40
N LYS A 189 2.28 -2.51 14.49
CA LYS A 189 3.38 -3.12 13.72
C LYS A 189 4.16 -2.08 12.93
N LEU A 190 3.48 -1.15 12.24
CA LEU A 190 4.13 -0.06 11.51
C LEU A 190 5.07 0.76 12.41
N ILE A 191 4.62 1.13 13.61
CA ILE A 191 5.45 1.87 14.56
C ILE A 191 6.69 1.05 14.94
N ALA A 192 6.53 -0.25 15.20
CA ALA A 192 7.65 -1.12 15.52
C ALA A 192 8.64 -1.26 14.36
N ASP A 193 8.15 -1.43 13.12
CA ASP A 193 8.97 -1.52 11.91
C ASP A 193 9.79 -0.22 11.70
N LEU A 194 9.17 0.95 11.92
CA LEU A 194 9.85 2.25 11.80
C LEU A 194 10.91 2.48 12.89
N ILE A 195 10.62 2.13 14.15
CA ILE A 195 11.57 2.25 15.25
C ILE A 195 12.80 1.35 15.00
N GLN A 196 12.57 0.14 14.51
CA GLN A 196 13.62 -0.82 14.17
C GLN A 196 14.36 -0.47 12.88
N ARG A 197 13.87 0.52 12.10
CA ARG A 197 14.37 0.87 10.77
C ARG A 197 14.49 -0.37 9.89
N ARG A 198 13.45 -1.20 9.91
CA ARG A 198 13.42 -2.46 9.16
C ARG A 198 13.71 -2.20 7.67
N GLU A 199 14.56 -3.00 7.08
CA GLU A 199 14.69 -3.08 5.62
C GLU A 199 13.54 -3.91 5.02
N ALA A 200 13.35 -3.84 3.71
CA ALA A 200 12.38 -4.71 3.05
C ALA A 200 12.80 -6.19 3.22
N THR A 201 11.81 -7.06 3.33
CA THR A 201 12.03 -8.51 3.54
C THR A 201 12.89 -9.12 2.43
N ILE A 202 12.69 -8.67 1.20
CA ILE A 202 13.51 -9.04 0.04
C ILE A 202 14.09 -7.77 -0.55
N MET A 203 15.40 -7.62 -0.41
CA MET A 203 16.18 -6.59 -1.09
C MET A 203 16.50 -7.04 -2.51
N GLY A 204 16.93 -6.13 -3.34
CA GLY A 204 17.39 -6.37 -4.71
C GLY A 204 18.37 -5.28 -5.11
N SER A 205 18.95 -5.40 -6.29
CA SER A 205 19.66 -4.28 -6.91
C SER A 205 18.68 -3.17 -7.28
N GLN A 206 19.17 -1.93 -7.34
CA GLN A 206 18.36 -0.82 -7.87
C GLN A 206 17.97 -1.12 -9.33
N GLU A 207 16.76 -0.75 -9.68
CA GLU A 207 16.18 -0.88 -11.01
C GLU A 207 15.86 0.51 -11.58
N THR A 208 16.15 0.70 -12.86
CA THR A 208 15.87 1.96 -13.57
C THR A 208 14.51 1.96 -14.26
N SER A 209 13.76 0.87 -14.19
CA SER A 209 12.52 0.69 -14.94
C SER A 209 11.48 1.82 -14.73
N VAL A 210 11.34 2.33 -13.50
CA VAL A 210 10.46 3.47 -13.21
C VAL A 210 11.06 4.76 -13.76
N THR A 211 12.35 5.03 -13.53
CA THR A 211 13.00 6.25 -14.02
C THR A 211 13.05 6.30 -15.54
N ASP A 212 13.29 5.16 -16.20
CA ASP A 212 13.25 5.05 -17.66
C ASP A 212 11.85 5.29 -18.21
N ALA A 213 10.81 4.79 -17.51
CA ALA A 213 9.42 5.06 -17.85
C ALA A 213 9.08 6.56 -17.71
N LEU A 214 9.45 7.18 -16.58
CA LEU A 214 9.23 8.60 -16.36
C LEU A 214 9.96 9.49 -17.38
N ALA A 215 11.19 9.12 -17.78
CA ALA A 215 11.95 9.84 -18.81
C ALA A 215 11.22 9.88 -20.17
N ARG A 216 10.44 8.85 -20.54
CA ARG A 216 9.59 8.87 -21.76
C ARG A 216 8.48 9.93 -21.68
N HIS A 217 8.03 10.27 -20.49
CA HIS A 217 7.05 11.32 -20.23
C HIS A 217 7.69 12.71 -20.00
N GLY A 218 9.03 12.83 -20.16
CA GLY A 218 9.75 14.09 -19.96
C GLY A 218 9.88 14.50 -18.48
N ARG A 219 9.88 13.52 -17.59
CA ARG A 219 9.94 13.70 -16.13
C ARG A 219 11.26 13.21 -15.56
#